data_5585b4be5afa0442c4792b069005feae
#
_entry.id   5585b4be5afa0442c4792b069005feae
#
_cell.length_a   1.000
_cell.length_b   1.000
_cell.length_c   1.000
_cell.angle_alpha   90.00
_cell.angle_beta   90.00
_cell.angle_gamma   90.00
#
_symmetry.space_group_name_H-M   'P 1'
#
loop_
_entity.id
_entity.type
_entity.pdbx_description
1 polymer ?
#
loop_
_entity_poly.entity_id
_entity_poly.type
_entity_poly.pdbx_seq_one_letter_code
_entity_poly.pdbx_strand_id
1 'polypeptide(L)'
;PNLVAAADNFFQALAFKRPTRELETKMFIEIYNARYLMPFDPTQLKANPENMVDGKLVVKDKSQFKIPLITNADGKNFFAFFTDWIEFRKFDKQKKLSGNIIGFEDLKYFSKKENGVVINPFGFNLILDENMINIIESVVSGKQDVNIEKLTVEKDTKVMLGDPKEKPEELIEAISKCLEKHNEVKSAYLKLMVKDNVESWLLVIDFEGEKNALFGDIAKSALAYSKGKNIDFIKLGSEFSKNAIKNAEPFYKAK
;
A
#
# COMPACT_ATOMS: atom_id res chain seq x y z
N PRO A 1 12.99 -15.87 -4.88
CA PRO A 1 12.35 -16.92 -4.04
C PRO A 1 11.53 -16.32 -2.89
N ASN A 2 12.04 -15.30 -2.18
CA ASN A 2 11.38 -14.75 -1.00
C ASN A 2 10.10 -13.99 -1.34
N LEU A 3 10.11 -13.18 -2.41
CA LEU A 3 8.93 -12.44 -2.84
C LEU A 3 7.78 -13.36 -3.24
N VAL A 4 8.05 -14.42 -4.00
CA VAL A 4 6.99 -15.38 -4.41
C VAL A 4 6.36 -16.01 -3.18
N ALA A 5 7.16 -16.49 -2.23
CA ALA A 5 6.64 -17.07 -0.99
C ALA A 5 5.88 -16.05 -0.12
N ALA A 6 6.33 -14.80 -0.05
CA ALA A 6 5.64 -13.75 0.70
C ALA A 6 4.30 -13.38 0.04
N ALA A 7 4.27 -13.28 -1.29
CA ALA A 7 3.05 -13.03 -2.06
C ALA A 7 2.05 -14.18 -1.91
N ASP A 8 2.51 -15.44 -2.05
CA ASP A 8 1.66 -16.61 -1.88
C ASP A 8 1.02 -16.64 -0.48
N ASN A 9 1.81 -16.42 0.57
CA ASN A 9 1.31 -16.39 1.94
C ASN A 9 0.29 -15.26 2.15
N PHE A 10 0.54 -14.07 1.60
CA PHE A 10 -0.38 -12.95 1.70
C PHE A 10 -1.69 -13.23 0.96
N PHE A 11 -1.62 -13.70 -0.30
CA PHE A 11 -2.80 -13.97 -1.10
C PHE A 11 -3.61 -15.16 -0.57
N GLN A 12 -2.97 -16.19 -0.01
CA GLN A 12 -3.65 -17.26 0.71
C GLN A 12 -4.39 -16.71 1.94
N ALA A 13 -3.73 -15.90 2.75
CA ALA A 13 -4.36 -15.27 3.91
C ALA A 13 -5.55 -14.39 3.50
N LEU A 14 -5.43 -13.66 2.39
CA LEU A 14 -6.51 -12.85 1.82
C LEU A 14 -7.70 -13.72 1.39
N ALA A 15 -7.44 -14.83 0.70
CA ALA A 15 -8.47 -15.79 0.25
C ALA A 15 -9.25 -16.40 1.43
N PHE A 16 -8.58 -16.65 2.56
CA PHE A 16 -9.21 -17.14 3.79
C PHE A 16 -9.74 -16.02 4.70
N LYS A 17 -9.79 -14.75 4.21
CA LYS A 17 -10.22 -13.57 4.96
C LYS A 17 -9.45 -13.37 6.29
N ARG A 18 -8.17 -13.70 6.30
CA ARG A 18 -7.26 -13.57 7.44
C ARG A 18 -5.95 -12.85 7.07
N PRO A 19 -5.96 -11.77 6.27
CA PRO A 19 -4.75 -11.02 6.02
C PRO A 19 -4.31 -10.38 7.34
N THR A 20 -3.02 -10.50 7.65
CA THR A 20 -2.42 -9.80 8.78
C THR A 20 -1.52 -8.70 8.25
N ARG A 21 -1.42 -7.61 9.00
CA ARG A 21 -0.50 -6.51 8.66
C ARG A 21 0.96 -6.97 8.58
N GLU A 22 1.31 -7.98 9.35
CA GLU A 22 2.64 -8.59 9.31
C GLU A 22 2.94 -9.23 7.95
N LEU A 23 2.00 -10.00 7.41
CA LEU A 23 2.13 -10.62 6.09
C LEU A 23 2.19 -9.57 4.98
N GLU A 24 1.38 -8.52 5.07
CA GLU A 24 1.40 -7.40 4.13
C GLU A 24 2.74 -6.65 4.18
N THR A 25 3.19 -6.28 5.39
CA THR A 25 4.48 -5.61 5.60
C THR A 25 5.64 -6.45 5.07
N LYS A 26 5.63 -7.76 5.34
CA LYS A 26 6.63 -8.67 4.82
C LYS A 26 6.62 -8.72 3.30
N MET A 27 5.44 -8.78 2.67
CA MET A 27 5.30 -8.73 1.22
C MET A 27 5.87 -7.42 0.66
N PHE A 28 5.59 -6.27 1.27
CA PHE A 28 6.10 -4.96 0.84
C PHE A 28 7.63 -4.88 0.94
N ILE A 29 8.20 -5.39 2.02
CA ILE A 29 9.67 -5.46 2.19
C ILE A 29 10.30 -6.32 1.09
N GLU A 30 9.69 -7.46 0.77
CA GLU A 30 10.17 -8.34 -0.27
C GLU A 30 10.02 -7.72 -1.67
N ILE A 31 8.94 -6.98 -1.95
CA ILE A 31 8.76 -6.23 -3.20
C ILE A 31 9.88 -5.18 -3.35
N TYR A 32 10.18 -4.45 -2.29
CA TYR A 32 11.20 -3.41 -2.30
C TYR A 32 12.62 -3.97 -2.55
N ASN A 33 12.94 -5.11 -1.94
CA ASN A 33 14.28 -5.70 -2.01
C ASN A 33 14.49 -6.60 -3.25
N ALA A 34 13.43 -7.01 -3.91
CA ALA A 34 13.52 -7.92 -5.05
C ALA A 34 14.20 -7.30 -6.27
N ARG A 35 14.67 -8.19 -7.14
CA ARG A 35 15.11 -7.85 -8.50
C ARG A 35 14.15 -8.51 -9.48
N TYR A 36 13.90 -7.81 -10.57
CA TYR A 36 12.90 -8.20 -11.56
C TYR A 36 13.52 -8.30 -12.93
N LEU A 37 12.99 -9.17 -13.76
CA LEU A 37 13.30 -9.25 -15.18
C LEU A 37 12.33 -8.35 -15.95
N MET A 38 12.87 -7.33 -16.59
CA MET A 38 12.17 -6.44 -17.51
C MET A 38 12.34 -6.96 -18.93
N PRO A 39 11.28 -7.34 -19.65
CA PRO A 39 11.38 -7.82 -21.02
C PRO A 39 11.72 -6.68 -21.97
N PHE A 40 12.56 -6.95 -22.95
CA PHE A 40 12.82 -6.07 -24.07
C PHE A 40 13.17 -6.84 -25.34
N ASP A 41 12.93 -6.24 -26.49
CA ASP A 41 13.33 -6.80 -27.77
C ASP A 41 14.80 -6.47 -28.06
N PRO A 42 15.72 -7.46 -28.07
CA PRO A 42 17.14 -7.21 -28.28
C PRO A 42 17.47 -6.70 -29.69
N THR A 43 16.60 -6.91 -30.67
CA THR A 43 16.82 -6.44 -32.05
C THR A 43 16.77 -4.92 -32.17
N GLN A 44 16.19 -4.24 -31.16
CA GLN A 44 16.10 -2.79 -31.10
C GLN A 44 17.36 -2.13 -30.54
N LEU A 45 18.25 -2.90 -29.94
CA LEU A 45 19.54 -2.42 -29.49
C LEU A 45 20.47 -2.31 -30.71
N LYS A 46 20.60 -1.10 -31.28
CA LYS A 46 21.70 -0.83 -32.19
C LYS A 46 22.98 -0.99 -31.37
N ALA A 47 23.74 -2.03 -31.66
CA ALA A 47 25.05 -2.22 -31.06
C ALA A 47 25.94 -1.02 -31.44
N ASN A 48 25.98 -0.01 -30.58
CA ASN A 48 26.94 1.06 -30.72
C ASN A 48 28.18 0.63 -29.94
N PRO A 49 29.35 0.45 -30.58
CA PRO A 49 30.58 0.02 -29.91
C PRO A 49 30.94 0.87 -28.69
N GLU A 50 30.55 2.15 -28.69
CA GLU A 50 30.76 3.09 -27.58
C GLU A 50 29.96 2.74 -26.29
N ASN A 51 28.98 1.87 -26.42
CA ASN A 51 28.14 1.43 -25.27
C ASN A 51 28.59 0.06 -24.71
N MET A 52 29.70 -0.49 -25.20
CA MET A 52 30.24 -1.75 -24.70
C MET A 52 31.29 -1.49 -23.62
N VAL A 53 31.06 -1.98 -22.41
CA VAL A 53 32.00 -1.97 -21.29
C VAL A 53 32.20 -3.42 -20.84
N ASP A 54 33.43 -3.92 -20.90
CA ASP A 54 33.79 -5.30 -20.51
C ASP A 54 32.91 -6.37 -21.21
N GLY A 55 32.64 -6.20 -22.50
CA GLY A 55 31.78 -7.12 -23.27
C GLY A 55 30.30 -7.09 -22.92
N LYS A 56 29.87 -6.12 -22.08
CA LYS A 56 28.48 -5.90 -21.72
C LYS A 56 27.96 -4.61 -22.31
N LEU A 57 26.78 -4.67 -22.91
CA LEU A 57 26.10 -3.47 -23.41
C LEU A 57 25.58 -2.65 -22.22
N VAL A 58 26.12 -1.46 -22.02
CA VAL A 58 25.65 -0.49 -21.03
C VAL A 58 24.69 0.47 -21.69
N VAL A 59 23.43 0.34 -21.40
CA VAL A 59 22.40 1.27 -21.92
C VAL A 59 22.24 2.43 -20.94
N LYS A 60 22.74 3.59 -21.34
CA LYS A 60 22.66 4.82 -20.54
C LYS A 60 21.27 5.45 -20.56
N ASP A 61 20.50 5.26 -21.62
CA ASP A 61 19.18 5.83 -21.80
C ASP A 61 18.11 4.73 -21.88
N LYS A 62 17.33 4.61 -20.81
CA LYS A 62 16.25 3.61 -20.68
C LYS A 62 15.07 3.90 -21.63
N SER A 63 14.95 5.11 -22.18
CA SER A 63 13.88 5.49 -23.10
C SER A 63 13.98 4.80 -24.46
N GLN A 64 15.13 4.22 -24.78
CA GLN A 64 15.37 3.52 -26.05
C GLN A 64 14.79 2.10 -26.11
N PHE A 65 14.35 1.55 -24.94
CA PHE A 65 13.73 0.24 -24.91
C PHE A 65 12.23 0.32 -25.20
N LYS A 66 11.79 -0.37 -26.22
CA LYS A 66 10.37 -0.71 -26.36
C LYS A 66 10.08 -1.90 -25.44
N ILE A 67 9.50 -1.60 -24.29
CA ILE A 67 9.08 -2.61 -23.33
C ILE A 67 7.68 -3.07 -23.75
N PRO A 68 7.47 -4.38 -23.95
CA PRO A 68 6.14 -4.91 -24.28
C PRO A 68 5.16 -4.62 -23.15
N LEU A 69 3.96 -4.18 -23.52
CA LEU A 69 2.86 -3.98 -22.58
C LEU A 69 1.95 -5.21 -22.56
N ILE A 70 1.26 -5.39 -21.46
CA ILE A 70 0.14 -6.32 -21.34
C ILE A 70 -1.14 -5.53 -21.11
N THR A 71 -2.21 -5.92 -21.78
CA THR A 71 -3.53 -5.29 -21.67
C THR A 71 -4.46 -6.20 -20.88
N ASN A 72 -5.15 -5.67 -19.88
CA ASN A 72 -6.14 -6.42 -19.13
C ASN A 72 -7.50 -6.44 -19.86
N ALA A 73 -8.49 -7.13 -19.28
CA ALA A 73 -9.83 -7.26 -19.84
C ALA A 73 -10.56 -5.92 -20.01
N ASP A 74 -10.21 -4.90 -19.21
CA ASP A 74 -10.78 -3.55 -19.25
C ASP A 74 -10.07 -2.63 -20.26
N GLY A 75 -9.11 -3.15 -21.04
CA GLY A 75 -8.34 -2.39 -22.02
C GLY A 75 -7.22 -1.55 -21.42
N LYS A 76 -6.88 -1.73 -20.15
CA LYS A 76 -5.79 -1.00 -19.49
C LYS A 76 -4.45 -1.67 -19.75
N ASN A 77 -3.43 -0.86 -20.05
CA ASN A 77 -2.07 -1.30 -20.33
C ASN A 77 -1.18 -1.24 -19.10
N PHE A 78 -0.33 -2.23 -18.93
CA PHE A 78 0.64 -2.33 -17.85
C PHE A 78 2.00 -2.77 -18.37
N PHE A 79 3.07 -2.34 -17.70
CA PHE A 79 4.40 -2.90 -17.91
C PHE A 79 4.49 -4.24 -17.15
N ALA A 80 4.82 -5.34 -17.84
CA ALA A 80 4.93 -6.65 -17.24
C ALA A 80 6.37 -6.92 -16.79
N PHE A 81 6.57 -7.23 -15.51
CA PHE A 81 7.86 -7.61 -14.93
C PHE A 81 7.76 -8.97 -14.24
N PHE A 82 8.90 -9.65 -14.10
CA PHE A 82 8.91 -11.05 -13.67
C PHE A 82 9.94 -11.27 -12.57
N THR A 83 9.61 -12.15 -11.62
CA THR A 83 10.50 -12.51 -10.51
C THR A 83 11.62 -13.45 -10.92
N ASP A 84 11.40 -14.20 -11.99
CA ASP A 84 12.31 -15.23 -12.47
C ASP A 84 12.08 -15.57 -13.95
N TRP A 85 12.96 -16.41 -14.51
CA TRP A 85 12.85 -16.84 -15.89
C TRP A 85 11.68 -17.78 -16.17
N ILE A 86 11.14 -18.48 -15.17
CA ILE A 86 9.99 -19.36 -15.36
C ILE A 86 8.74 -18.49 -15.64
N GLU A 87 8.52 -17.49 -14.82
CA GLU A 87 7.42 -16.52 -15.00
C GLU A 87 7.61 -15.72 -16.30
N PHE A 88 8.85 -15.28 -16.57
CA PHE A 88 9.18 -14.57 -17.81
C PHE A 88 8.82 -15.40 -19.07
N ARG A 89 9.11 -16.71 -19.09
CA ARG A 89 8.84 -17.56 -20.25
C ARG A 89 7.35 -17.87 -20.45
N LYS A 90 6.50 -17.69 -19.46
CA LYS A 90 5.04 -17.74 -19.65
C LYS A 90 4.57 -16.59 -20.55
N PHE A 91 5.22 -15.44 -20.49
CA PHE A 91 4.99 -14.29 -21.34
C PHE A 91 5.68 -14.46 -22.72
N ASP A 92 6.97 -14.75 -22.73
CA ASP A 92 7.80 -14.90 -23.93
C ASP A 92 7.93 -16.37 -24.35
N LYS A 93 6.81 -16.99 -24.75
CA LYS A 93 6.78 -18.40 -25.21
C LYS A 93 7.67 -18.65 -26.44
N GLN A 94 7.87 -17.65 -27.28
CA GLN A 94 8.69 -17.76 -28.49
C GLN A 94 10.18 -17.51 -28.25
N LYS A 95 10.57 -17.16 -27.01
CA LYS A 95 11.95 -16.88 -26.62
C LYS A 95 12.63 -15.78 -27.46
N LYS A 96 11.87 -14.78 -27.86
CA LYS A 96 12.35 -13.65 -28.68
C LYS A 96 12.84 -12.48 -27.84
N LEU A 97 12.41 -12.41 -26.58
CA LEU A 97 12.74 -11.30 -25.70
C LEU A 97 13.95 -11.65 -24.84
N SER A 98 14.71 -10.61 -24.51
CA SER A 98 15.75 -10.63 -23.48
C SER A 98 15.22 -10.00 -22.20
N GLY A 99 15.84 -10.34 -21.06
CA GLY A 99 15.50 -9.78 -19.76
C GLY A 99 16.59 -8.87 -19.24
N ASN A 100 16.25 -7.64 -18.85
CA ASN A 100 17.13 -6.79 -18.09
C ASN A 100 16.77 -6.84 -16.60
N ILE A 101 17.79 -6.87 -15.73
CA ILE A 101 17.58 -6.90 -14.27
C ILE A 101 17.34 -5.47 -13.80
N ILE A 102 16.20 -5.25 -13.16
CA ILE A 102 15.78 -3.96 -12.62
C ILE A 102 15.47 -4.07 -11.11
N GLY A 103 15.39 -2.93 -10.44
CA GLY A 103 15.07 -2.84 -9.02
C GLY A 103 13.84 -2.00 -8.74
N PHE A 104 13.61 -1.69 -7.46
CA PHE A 104 12.43 -0.95 -7.00
C PHE A 104 12.34 0.46 -7.62
N GLU A 105 13.45 1.17 -7.78
CA GLU A 105 13.46 2.49 -8.42
C GLU A 105 12.95 2.46 -9.86
N ASP A 106 13.21 1.36 -10.57
CA ASP A 106 12.67 1.18 -11.91
C ASP A 106 11.15 0.90 -11.86
N LEU A 107 10.68 0.10 -10.90
CA LEU A 107 9.23 -0.09 -10.67
C LEU A 107 8.55 1.26 -10.41
N LYS A 108 9.15 2.09 -9.55
CA LYS A 108 8.68 3.45 -9.25
C LYS A 108 8.62 4.34 -10.49
N TYR A 109 9.60 4.24 -11.37
CA TYR A 109 9.61 4.98 -12.62
C TYR A 109 8.48 4.54 -13.56
N PHE A 110 8.28 3.22 -13.73
CA PHE A 110 7.28 2.68 -14.64
C PHE A 110 5.86 2.73 -14.08
N SER A 111 5.67 2.70 -12.76
CA SER A 111 4.34 2.81 -12.14
C SER A 111 3.63 4.14 -12.42
N LYS A 112 4.40 5.18 -12.77
CA LYS A 112 3.88 6.50 -13.16
C LYS A 112 3.44 6.58 -14.62
N LYS A 113 3.66 5.52 -15.39
CA LYS A 113 3.37 5.43 -16.80
C LYS A 113 2.28 4.40 -17.05
N GLU A 114 1.50 4.60 -18.09
CA GLU A 114 0.35 3.75 -18.41
C GLU A 114 -0.59 3.61 -17.18
N ASN A 115 -1.00 2.39 -16.86
CA ASN A 115 -1.79 2.11 -15.65
C ASN A 115 -0.94 1.46 -14.54
N GLY A 116 0.38 1.59 -14.63
CA GLY A 116 1.32 1.02 -13.67
C GLY A 116 2.07 -0.20 -14.18
N VAL A 117 2.54 -1.01 -13.25
CA VAL A 117 3.28 -2.25 -13.53
C VAL A 117 2.51 -3.45 -12.99
N VAL A 118 2.73 -4.61 -13.61
CA VAL A 118 2.20 -5.90 -13.12
C VAL A 118 3.36 -6.88 -12.97
N ILE A 119 3.45 -7.50 -11.80
CA ILE A 119 4.46 -8.51 -11.50
C ILE A 119 3.84 -9.89 -11.67
N ASN A 120 4.49 -10.76 -12.45
CA ASN A 120 4.07 -12.13 -12.76
C ASN A 120 2.58 -12.19 -13.20
N PRO A 121 2.20 -11.55 -14.33
CA PRO A 121 0.80 -11.48 -14.78
C PRO A 121 0.14 -12.84 -15.04
N PHE A 122 0.94 -13.88 -15.23
CA PHE A 122 0.46 -15.27 -15.40
C PHE A 122 0.67 -16.15 -14.16
N GLY A 123 1.09 -15.53 -13.04
CA GLY A 123 1.26 -16.14 -11.74
C GLY A 123 0.35 -15.47 -10.71
N PHE A 124 0.94 -14.87 -9.66
CA PHE A 124 0.17 -14.17 -8.61
C PHE A 124 -0.42 -12.82 -9.02
N ASN A 125 -0.08 -12.29 -10.19
CA ASN A 125 -0.69 -11.13 -10.86
C ASN A 125 -0.79 -9.88 -9.95
N LEU A 126 0.35 -9.42 -9.43
CA LEU A 126 0.39 -8.27 -8.54
C LEU A 126 0.50 -6.97 -9.34
N ILE A 127 -0.54 -6.14 -9.27
CA ILE A 127 -0.57 -4.81 -9.89
C ILE A 127 -0.04 -3.78 -8.89
N LEU A 128 0.91 -2.96 -9.34
CA LEU A 128 1.50 -1.86 -8.59
C LEU A 128 1.31 -0.56 -9.38
N ASP A 129 0.40 0.27 -8.94
CA ASP A 129 0.26 1.65 -9.40
C ASP A 129 1.16 2.60 -8.58
N GLU A 130 1.12 3.89 -8.89
CA GLU A 130 1.92 4.90 -8.19
C GLU A 130 1.56 4.96 -6.70
N ASN A 131 0.29 4.81 -6.33
CA ASN A 131 -0.14 4.84 -4.93
C ASN A 131 0.43 3.65 -4.16
N MET A 132 0.35 2.45 -4.72
CA MET A 132 0.91 1.25 -4.08
C MET A 132 2.43 1.33 -3.92
N ILE A 133 3.14 1.87 -4.91
CA ILE A 133 4.60 2.10 -4.81
C ILE A 133 4.92 3.07 -3.66
N ASN A 134 4.16 4.17 -3.52
CA ASN A 134 4.36 5.13 -2.43
C ASN A 134 4.10 4.48 -1.05
N ILE A 135 3.09 3.63 -0.94
CA ILE A 135 2.79 2.88 0.30
C ILE A 135 3.97 1.95 0.65
N ILE A 136 4.46 1.18 -0.32
CA ILE A 136 5.61 0.28 -0.12
C ILE A 136 6.84 1.06 0.35
N GLU A 137 7.15 2.18 -0.30
CA GLU A 137 8.29 3.03 0.06
C GLU A 137 8.16 3.59 1.48
N SER A 138 6.97 4.04 1.87
CA SER A 138 6.66 4.53 3.21
C SER A 138 6.84 3.44 4.27
N VAL A 139 6.33 2.24 4.03
CA VAL A 139 6.45 1.11 4.95
C VAL A 139 7.91 0.71 5.15
N VAL A 140 8.67 0.60 4.06
CA VAL A 140 10.07 0.15 4.11
C VAL A 140 11.00 1.20 4.70
N SER A 141 10.77 2.49 4.42
CA SER A 141 11.59 3.59 4.96
C SER A 141 11.31 3.87 6.43
N GLY A 142 10.35 3.18 7.04
CA GLY A 142 9.92 3.47 8.41
C GLY A 142 9.27 4.85 8.54
N LYS A 143 9.14 5.59 7.44
CA LYS A 143 8.26 6.73 7.33
C LYS A 143 6.86 6.15 7.19
N GLN A 144 6.28 5.76 8.32
CA GLN A 144 4.86 5.52 8.39
C GLN A 144 4.15 6.85 8.19
N ASP A 145 4.12 7.34 6.97
CA ASP A 145 2.95 8.05 6.54
C ASP A 145 1.85 6.99 6.56
N VAL A 146 1.11 6.97 7.65
CA VAL A 146 -0.20 6.34 7.65
C VAL A 146 -0.88 6.97 6.44
N ASN A 147 -0.98 6.20 5.35
CA ASN A 147 -1.76 6.64 4.21
C ASN A 147 -3.17 6.79 4.75
N ILE A 148 -3.46 7.99 5.17
CA ILE A 148 -4.81 8.42 5.44
C ILE A 148 -5.39 8.55 4.03
N GLU A 149 -5.79 7.40 3.46
CA GLU A 149 -6.79 7.47 2.40
C GLU A 149 -7.86 8.40 2.95
N LYS A 150 -8.04 9.52 2.27
CA LYS A 150 -9.26 10.29 2.49
C LYS A 150 -10.37 9.28 2.32
N LEU A 151 -11.00 8.87 3.42
CA LEU A 151 -12.28 8.22 3.39
C LEU A 151 -13.23 9.23 2.74
N THR A 152 -13.17 9.28 1.42
CA THR A 152 -14.22 9.84 0.62
C THR A 152 -15.29 8.77 0.69
N VAL A 153 -16.16 8.86 1.70
CA VAL A 153 -17.38 8.08 1.75
C VAL A 153 -18.14 8.51 0.51
N GLU A 154 -18.07 7.69 -0.54
CA GLU A 154 -18.96 7.88 -1.69
C GLU A 154 -20.40 7.95 -1.16
N LYS A 155 -21.22 8.83 -1.70
CA LYS A 155 -22.54 9.19 -1.18
C LYS A 155 -23.49 8.00 -0.91
N ASP A 156 -23.15 6.80 -1.37
CA ASP A 156 -23.99 5.60 -1.28
C ASP A 156 -23.33 4.43 -0.50
N THR A 157 -22.18 4.62 0.15
CA THR A 157 -21.58 3.56 0.96
C THR A 157 -22.33 3.40 2.28
N LYS A 158 -23.00 2.30 2.48
CA LYS A 158 -23.67 1.96 3.75
C LYS A 158 -22.63 1.65 4.81
N VAL A 159 -22.40 2.59 5.71
CA VAL A 159 -21.53 2.44 6.88
C VAL A 159 -22.43 2.31 8.11
N MET A 160 -22.27 1.25 8.88
CA MET A 160 -22.91 1.12 10.19
C MET A 160 -21.92 1.59 11.27
N LEU A 161 -22.39 2.48 12.14
CA LEU A 161 -21.64 2.98 13.27
C LEU A 161 -22.35 2.57 14.57
N GLY A 162 -21.56 2.14 15.55
CA GLY A 162 -22.08 1.76 16.85
C GLY A 162 -21.06 1.94 17.96
N ASP A 163 -21.50 1.82 19.19
CA ASP A 163 -20.61 1.72 20.31
C ASP A 163 -20.13 0.27 20.43
N PRO A 164 -18.84 0.03 20.78
CA PRO A 164 -18.38 -1.32 21.03
C PRO A 164 -19.10 -1.91 22.25
N LYS A 165 -19.50 -3.18 22.16
CA LYS A 165 -20.14 -3.90 23.29
C LYS A 165 -19.25 -3.92 24.53
N GLU A 166 -17.96 -4.05 24.31
CA GLU A 166 -16.92 -3.97 25.34
C GLU A 166 -15.98 -2.84 24.96
N LYS A 167 -15.76 -1.90 25.86
CA LYS A 167 -14.81 -0.81 25.65
C LYS A 167 -13.40 -1.40 25.57
N PRO A 168 -12.63 -1.08 24.51
CA PRO A 168 -11.24 -1.53 24.40
C PRO A 168 -10.33 -0.67 25.28
N GLU A 169 -10.34 -0.93 26.58
CA GLU A 169 -9.69 -0.07 27.60
C GLU A 169 -8.20 0.13 27.33
N GLU A 170 -7.47 -0.94 26.98
CA GLU A 170 -6.03 -0.86 26.65
C GLU A 170 -5.76 0.02 25.44
N LEU A 171 -6.60 -0.06 24.41
CA LEU A 171 -6.51 0.78 23.21
C LEU A 171 -6.77 2.25 23.56
N ILE A 172 -7.82 2.51 24.35
CA ILE A 172 -8.19 3.85 24.80
C ILE A 172 -7.07 4.45 25.65
N GLU A 173 -6.49 3.70 26.57
CA GLU A 173 -5.39 4.14 27.43
C GLU A 173 -4.13 4.47 26.60
N ALA A 174 -3.76 3.61 25.65
CA ALA A 174 -2.61 3.82 24.79
C ALA A 174 -2.77 5.08 23.92
N ILE A 175 -3.96 5.27 23.34
CA ILE A 175 -4.27 6.47 22.56
C ILE A 175 -4.27 7.71 23.45
N SER A 176 -4.89 7.67 24.64
CA SER A 176 -4.94 8.80 25.55
C SER A 176 -3.55 9.29 25.96
N LYS A 177 -2.66 8.36 26.33
CA LYS A 177 -1.25 8.68 26.66
C LYS A 177 -0.50 9.30 25.46
N CYS A 178 -0.84 8.92 24.25
CA CYS A 178 -0.29 9.55 23.05
C CYS A 178 -0.82 10.98 22.90
N LEU A 179 -2.13 11.16 23.04
CA LEU A 179 -2.80 12.46 22.88
C LEU A 179 -2.36 13.51 23.92
N GLU A 180 -1.95 13.09 25.12
CA GLU A 180 -1.39 13.99 26.13
C GLU A 180 -0.14 14.75 25.68
N LYS A 181 0.56 14.24 24.64
CA LYS A 181 1.74 14.87 24.06
C LYS A 181 1.42 15.85 22.92
N HIS A 182 0.14 15.93 22.55
CA HIS A 182 -0.36 16.71 21.41
C HIS A 182 -1.29 17.83 21.90
N ASN A 183 -0.71 18.99 22.19
CA ASN A 183 -1.44 20.16 22.71
C ASN A 183 -2.50 20.72 21.75
N GLU A 184 -2.39 20.36 20.46
CA GLU A 184 -3.35 20.73 19.42
C GLU A 184 -4.67 19.93 19.48
N VAL A 185 -4.72 18.84 20.26
CA VAL A 185 -5.91 17.99 20.38
C VAL A 185 -6.83 18.47 21.50
N LYS A 186 -8.09 18.68 21.18
CA LYS A 186 -9.14 19.10 22.13
C LYS A 186 -9.92 17.92 22.70
N SER A 187 -10.30 16.97 21.84
CA SER A 187 -11.06 15.80 22.26
C SER A 187 -10.92 14.65 21.26
N ALA A 188 -11.16 13.41 21.72
CA ALA A 188 -11.18 12.24 20.88
C ALA A 188 -12.31 11.27 21.25
N TYR A 189 -12.91 10.64 20.23
CA TYR A 189 -14.02 9.72 20.32
C TYR A 189 -13.72 8.43 19.58
N LEU A 190 -14.14 7.29 20.12
CA LEU A 190 -13.95 5.98 19.52
C LEU A 190 -15.31 5.34 19.23
N LYS A 191 -15.50 4.85 18.00
CA LYS A 191 -16.66 4.10 17.56
C LYS A 191 -16.25 2.81 16.88
N LEU A 192 -17.13 1.83 16.88
CA LEU A 192 -17.01 0.66 16.01
C LEU A 192 -17.68 0.98 14.68
N MET A 193 -16.96 0.82 13.59
CA MET A 193 -17.46 1.00 12.23
C MET A 193 -17.50 -0.33 11.51
N VAL A 194 -18.58 -0.59 10.79
CA VAL A 194 -18.69 -1.74 9.88
C VAL A 194 -18.95 -1.20 8.47
N LYS A 195 -18.01 -1.45 7.58
CA LYS A 195 -18.06 -1.12 6.17
C LYS A 195 -17.80 -2.40 5.37
N ASP A 196 -18.68 -2.74 4.43
CA ASP A 196 -18.55 -3.94 3.57
C ASP A 196 -18.29 -5.24 4.37
N ASN A 197 -18.97 -5.40 5.52
CA ASN A 197 -18.80 -6.48 6.49
C ASN A 197 -17.42 -6.56 7.17
N VAL A 198 -16.60 -5.53 7.06
CA VAL A 198 -15.33 -5.41 7.78
C VAL A 198 -15.48 -4.48 8.96
N GLU A 199 -15.12 -4.96 10.16
CA GLU A 199 -15.09 -4.15 11.37
C GLU A 199 -13.78 -3.37 11.49
N SER A 200 -13.89 -2.08 11.82
CA SER A 200 -12.77 -1.21 12.13
C SER A 200 -13.09 -0.28 13.31
N TRP A 201 -12.05 0.27 13.92
CA TRP A 201 -12.18 1.35 14.88
C TRP A 201 -12.24 2.69 14.14
N LEU A 202 -13.29 3.48 14.34
CA LEU A 202 -13.35 4.86 13.85
C LEU A 202 -12.94 5.80 14.99
N LEU A 203 -11.82 6.47 14.82
CA LEU A 203 -11.29 7.48 15.74
C LEU A 203 -11.62 8.87 15.21
N VAL A 204 -12.53 9.58 15.86
CA VAL A 204 -12.89 10.96 15.54
C VAL A 204 -12.15 11.89 16.48
N ILE A 205 -11.35 12.82 15.93
CA ILE A 205 -10.48 13.70 16.73
C ILE A 205 -10.78 15.15 16.41
N ASP A 206 -11.00 15.96 17.46
CA ASP A 206 -11.06 17.40 17.37
C ASP A 206 -9.66 17.96 17.67
N PHE A 207 -9.04 18.60 16.68
CA PHE A 207 -7.70 19.16 16.77
C PHE A 207 -7.49 20.33 15.81
N GLU A 208 -6.50 21.16 16.09
CA GLU A 208 -6.04 22.25 15.22
C GLU A 208 -4.72 21.86 14.54
N GLY A 209 -4.48 22.37 13.32
CA GLY A 209 -3.23 22.14 12.59
C GLY A 209 -3.21 20.92 11.68
N GLU A 210 -1.99 20.41 11.43
CA GLU A 210 -1.69 19.36 10.48
C GLU A 210 -1.96 17.95 11.05
N LYS A 211 -2.64 17.10 10.25
CA LYS A 211 -3.13 15.80 10.71
C LYS A 211 -2.08 14.68 10.64
N ASN A 212 -1.08 14.79 9.75
CA ASN A 212 -0.24 13.64 9.37
C ASN A 212 0.64 13.15 10.52
N ALA A 213 1.31 14.06 11.24
CA ALA A 213 2.14 13.69 12.38
C ALA A 213 1.29 13.10 13.53
N LEU A 214 0.19 13.77 13.89
CA LEU A 214 -0.73 13.34 14.94
C LEU A 214 -1.29 11.94 14.69
N PHE A 215 -1.82 11.68 13.49
CA PHE A 215 -2.42 10.39 13.17
C PHE A 215 -1.36 9.27 13.10
N GLY A 216 -0.13 9.60 12.65
CA GLY A 216 0.98 8.66 12.66
C GLY A 216 1.37 8.21 14.07
N ASP A 217 1.46 9.13 15.01
CA ASP A 217 1.82 8.83 16.40
C ASP A 217 0.73 8.05 17.12
N ILE A 218 -0.54 8.40 16.88
CA ILE A 218 -1.68 7.63 17.42
C ILE A 218 -1.69 6.22 16.85
N ALA A 219 -1.50 6.04 15.54
CA ALA A 219 -1.49 4.72 14.91
C ALA A 219 -0.40 3.82 15.49
N LYS A 220 0.80 4.34 15.72
CA LYS A 220 1.90 3.62 16.37
C LYS A 220 1.54 3.16 17.79
N SER A 221 0.93 4.06 18.57
CA SER A 221 0.55 3.79 19.96
C SER A 221 -0.56 2.75 20.07
N ALA A 222 -1.50 2.78 19.12
CA ALA A 222 -2.68 1.95 19.09
C ALA A 222 -2.46 0.55 18.52
N LEU A 223 -1.39 0.35 17.74
CA LEU A 223 -1.16 -0.85 16.92
C LEU A 223 -1.21 -2.15 17.73
N ALA A 224 -0.56 -2.18 18.90
CA ALA A 224 -0.50 -3.38 19.75
C ALA A 224 -1.85 -3.74 20.39
N TYR A 225 -2.78 -2.79 20.47
CA TYR A 225 -4.03 -2.89 21.22
C TYR A 225 -5.28 -2.91 20.33
N SER A 226 -5.12 -2.79 19.02
CA SER A 226 -6.24 -2.76 18.05
C SER A 226 -6.98 -4.10 17.91
N LYS A 227 -6.46 -5.17 18.48
CA LYS A 227 -6.99 -6.56 18.41
C LYS A 227 -7.23 -7.00 16.96
N GLY A 228 -6.31 -6.61 16.05
CA GLY A 228 -6.39 -6.98 14.62
C GLY A 228 -7.42 -6.19 13.80
N LYS A 229 -8.11 -5.19 14.38
CA LYS A 229 -8.99 -4.29 13.65
C LYS A 229 -8.20 -3.09 13.12
N ASN A 230 -8.57 -2.63 11.94
CA ASN A 230 -8.05 -1.37 11.41
C ASN A 230 -8.53 -0.18 12.25
N ILE A 231 -7.76 0.90 12.23
CA ILE A 231 -8.15 2.16 12.86
C ILE A 231 -8.28 3.22 11.77
N ASP A 232 -9.49 3.68 11.57
CA ASP A 232 -9.82 4.75 10.65
C ASP A 232 -9.84 6.08 11.40
N PHE A 233 -9.15 7.09 10.85
CA PHE A 233 -9.01 8.40 11.47
C PHE A 233 -9.81 9.45 10.72
N ILE A 234 -10.55 10.27 11.46
CA ILE A 234 -11.26 11.41 10.88
C ILE A 234 -11.16 12.65 11.78
N LYS A 235 -10.89 13.81 11.16
CA LYS A 235 -10.98 15.09 11.86
C LYS A 235 -12.44 15.45 12.09
N LEU A 236 -12.76 15.92 13.29
CA LEU A 236 -14.07 16.47 13.59
C LEU A 236 -14.28 17.74 12.76
N GLY A 237 -15.40 17.81 12.04
CA GLY A 237 -15.75 18.99 11.22
C GLY A 237 -16.71 18.66 10.08
N SER A 238 -16.58 17.48 9.46
CA SER A 238 -17.51 17.02 8.41
C SER A 238 -18.88 16.62 9.00
N GLU A 239 -19.92 16.60 8.17
CA GLU A 239 -21.26 16.12 8.57
C GLU A 239 -21.20 14.67 9.05
N PHE A 240 -20.44 13.82 8.36
CA PHE A 240 -20.22 12.43 8.76
C PHE A 240 -19.60 12.33 10.16
N SER A 241 -18.52 13.07 10.43
CA SER A 241 -17.84 13.03 11.73
C SER A 241 -18.71 13.53 12.87
N LYS A 242 -19.51 14.57 12.64
CA LYS A 242 -20.49 15.10 13.60
C LYS A 242 -21.60 14.09 13.89
N ASN A 243 -22.11 13.43 12.86
CA ASN A 243 -23.15 12.40 13.02
C ASN A 243 -22.58 11.15 13.73
N ALA A 244 -21.34 10.78 13.44
CA ALA A 244 -20.69 9.62 14.06
C ALA A 244 -20.56 9.74 15.59
N ILE A 245 -20.38 10.95 16.12
CA ILE A 245 -20.24 11.21 17.55
C ILE A 245 -21.48 11.79 18.22
N LYS A 246 -22.61 11.88 17.48
CA LYS A 246 -23.87 12.37 18.04
C LYS A 246 -24.26 11.50 19.24
N ASN A 247 -24.40 12.12 20.41
CA ASN A 247 -24.66 11.44 21.69
C ASN A 247 -23.51 10.56 22.23
N ALA A 248 -22.27 10.73 21.74
CA ALA A 248 -21.09 10.04 22.28
C ALA A 248 -20.32 10.94 23.25
N GLU A 249 -19.84 10.34 24.33
CA GLU A 249 -18.87 11.01 25.20
C GLU A 249 -17.45 10.79 24.68
N PRO A 250 -16.60 11.82 24.69
CA PRO A 250 -15.20 11.65 24.34
C PRO A 250 -14.50 10.80 25.39
N PHE A 251 -13.64 9.88 24.93
CA PHE A 251 -12.75 9.13 25.85
C PHE A 251 -11.53 9.95 26.28
N TYR A 252 -11.20 11.02 25.52
CA TYR A 252 -10.14 11.96 25.82
C TYR A 252 -10.65 13.40 25.67
N LYS A 253 -10.30 14.24 26.65
CA LYS A 253 -10.46 15.72 26.61
C LYS A 253 -9.16 16.36 27.08
N ALA A 254 -8.67 17.35 26.34
CA ALA A 254 -7.59 18.19 26.83
C ALA A 254 -7.98 18.87 28.15
N LYS A 255 -7.01 18.99 29.04
CA LYS A 255 -7.18 19.68 30.34
C LYS A 255 -7.19 21.19 30.15
#